data_5e2248e1acec84d30f3d49ff79aeccb7
#
_entry.id   5e2248e1acec84d30f3d49ff79aeccb7
#
_cell.length_a   1.000
_cell.length_b   1.000
_cell.length_c   1.000
_cell.angle_alpha   90.00
_cell.angle_beta   90.00
_cell.angle_gamma   90.00
#
_symmetry.space_group_name_H-M   'P 1'
#
loop_
_entity.id
_entity.type
_entity.pdbx_description
1 polymer ?
#
loop_
_entity_poly.entity_id
_entity_poly.type
_entity_poly.pdbx_seq_one_letter_code
_entity_poly.pdbx_strand_id
1 'polypeptide(L)'
;MNNSDSNKDAQDSKSDKSISWVKWFNNRALSNYLVEVDNEYITDSFNLYGLKSEIPNFNHLISIIAGDAPDDDDTKNTLGKDAVCLYSLIHARFITTPKGLSLMKDKYIKGDFGCCPRVSCSQHNVLPIGLFDQVKIAKVHIYCPLCQEIYKIHEEDKVYLDGSFFGTSFPHILLQTYPYYATLKTPSYCTSKIFGFSVYHNFTRTEYKIAKGEFGKLSRENFLKKNPKYFKKLKKEELQIKDT
;
A
#
# COMPACT_ATOMS: atom_id res chain seq x y z
N MET A 1 55.89 34.59 -45.16
CA MET A 1 55.04 33.44 -45.35
C MET A 1 54.36 33.24 -44.01
N ASN A 2 53.15 33.74 -43.92
CA ASN A 2 52.39 33.79 -42.67
C ASN A 2 51.36 32.65 -42.68
N ASN A 3 51.44 31.77 -41.71
CA ASN A 3 50.39 30.81 -41.42
C ASN A 3 49.72 31.24 -40.12
N SER A 4 48.51 31.71 -40.26
CA SER A 4 47.58 31.98 -39.17
C SER A 4 46.72 30.76 -38.95
N ASP A 5 46.98 30.00 -37.90
CA ASP A 5 46.11 28.94 -37.39
C ASP A 5 45.02 29.57 -36.51
N SER A 6 43.81 29.52 -37.00
CA SER A 6 42.60 29.89 -36.27
C SER A 6 42.13 28.69 -35.43
N ASN A 7 42.38 28.75 -34.13
CA ASN A 7 41.75 27.91 -33.12
C ASN A 7 40.24 28.20 -33.08
N LYS A 8 39.46 27.23 -33.49
CA LYS A 8 38.02 27.16 -33.19
C LYS A 8 37.82 26.46 -31.84
N ASP A 9 37.66 27.26 -30.82
CA ASP A 9 37.20 26.77 -29.55
C ASP A 9 35.76 26.25 -29.72
N ALA A 10 35.63 24.93 -29.74
CA ALA A 10 34.35 24.27 -29.60
C ALA A 10 33.90 24.41 -28.16
N GLN A 11 33.00 25.37 -27.92
CA GLN A 11 32.22 25.44 -26.69
C GLN A 11 31.33 24.24 -26.63
N ASP A 12 31.78 23.22 -25.89
CA ASP A 12 30.97 22.07 -25.47
C ASP A 12 30.00 22.58 -24.38
N SER A 13 28.82 23.04 -24.82
CA SER A 13 27.74 23.42 -23.92
C SER A 13 27.25 22.14 -23.24
N LYS A 14 27.78 21.84 -22.06
CA LYS A 14 27.14 20.93 -21.12
C LYS A 14 25.76 21.50 -20.79
N SER A 15 24.73 21.00 -21.49
CA SER A 15 23.35 21.15 -21.04
C SER A 15 23.23 20.41 -19.71
N ASP A 16 23.27 21.13 -18.61
CA ASP A 16 22.79 20.62 -17.34
C ASP A 16 21.33 20.18 -17.55
N LYS A 17 21.14 18.87 -17.71
CA LYS A 17 19.79 18.29 -17.79
C LYS A 17 19.18 18.45 -16.41
N SER A 18 18.39 19.50 -16.23
CA SER A 18 17.56 19.65 -15.04
C SER A 18 16.74 18.38 -14.80
N ILE A 19 16.70 17.95 -13.57
CA ILE A 19 15.95 16.74 -13.17
C ILE A 19 14.51 17.19 -12.90
N SER A 20 13.51 16.51 -13.45
CA SER A 20 12.11 16.82 -13.16
C SER A 20 11.81 16.69 -11.65
N TRP A 21 10.88 17.51 -11.13
CA TRP A 21 10.45 17.48 -9.74
C TRP A 21 10.00 16.08 -9.31
N VAL A 22 9.23 15.38 -10.15
CA VAL A 22 8.73 14.02 -9.89
C VAL A 22 9.88 13.04 -9.68
N LYS A 23 10.88 13.06 -10.55
CA LYS A 23 12.04 12.18 -10.45
C LYS A 23 12.89 12.50 -9.22
N TRP A 24 13.10 13.79 -8.96
CA TRP A 24 13.79 14.27 -7.77
C TRP A 24 13.06 13.83 -6.48
N PHE A 25 11.72 14.00 -6.42
CA PHE A 25 10.93 13.60 -5.28
C PHE A 25 10.97 12.08 -5.05
N ASN A 26 10.77 11.28 -6.10
CA ASN A 26 10.82 9.83 -5.98
C ASN A 26 12.19 9.33 -5.49
N ASN A 27 13.29 9.92 -5.94
CA ASN A 27 14.63 9.61 -5.45
C ASN A 27 14.81 10.01 -3.98
N ARG A 28 14.28 11.16 -3.57
CA ARG A 28 14.38 11.68 -2.20
C ARG A 28 13.49 10.92 -1.22
N ALA A 29 12.32 10.46 -1.67
CA ALA A 29 11.41 9.66 -0.87
C ALA A 29 12.03 8.32 -0.43
N LEU A 30 13.22 7.98 -0.96
CA LEU A 30 13.99 6.76 -0.66
C LEU A 30 13.11 5.50 -0.68
N SER A 31 12.08 5.51 -1.53
CA SER A 31 11.11 4.45 -1.56
C SER A 31 11.02 3.83 -2.94
N ASN A 32 11.35 2.57 -3.02
CA ASN A 32 11.06 1.76 -4.19
C ASN A 32 9.56 1.55 -4.43
N TYR A 33 8.73 2.06 -3.52
CA TYR A 33 7.27 1.90 -3.58
C TYR A 33 6.60 2.75 -4.66
N LEU A 34 7.19 3.91 -5.01
CA LEU A 34 6.60 4.83 -5.98
C LEU A 34 6.98 4.48 -7.42
N VAL A 35 6.11 4.85 -8.35
CA VAL A 35 6.40 4.88 -9.78
C VAL A 35 6.43 6.31 -10.27
N GLU A 36 7.19 6.56 -11.31
CA GLU A 36 7.25 7.88 -11.95
C GLU A 36 5.96 8.13 -12.72
N VAL A 37 5.26 9.22 -12.40
CA VAL A 37 4.07 9.64 -13.12
C VAL A 37 4.50 10.48 -14.31
N ASP A 38 3.97 10.18 -15.50
CA ASP A 38 4.29 10.91 -16.71
C ASP A 38 3.83 12.37 -16.63
N ASN A 39 4.63 13.29 -17.16
CA ASN A 39 4.29 14.71 -17.16
C ASN A 39 3.01 14.99 -17.98
N GLU A 40 2.79 14.27 -19.07
CA GLU A 40 1.55 14.33 -19.85
C GLU A 40 0.32 13.99 -19.00
N TYR A 41 0.44 12.99 -18.12
CA TYR A 41 -0.65 12.61 -17.21
C TYR A 41 -0.92 13.70 -16.17
N ILE A 42 0.14 14.32 -15.61
CA ILE A 42 0.07 15.37 -14.59
C ILE A 42 -0.57 16.65 -15.14
N THR A 43 -0.36 16.96 -16.42
CA THR A 43 -0.85 18.19 -17.05
C THR A 43 -2.24 18.05 -17.67
N ASP A 44 -2.74 16.83 -17.81
CA ASP A 44 -4.09 16.58 -18.35
C ASP A 44 -5.18 16.89 -17.32
N SER A 45 -5.99 17.88 -17.62
CA SER A 45 -7.10 18.33 -16.76
C SER A 45 -8.14 17.26 -16.48
N PHE A 46 -8.32 16.28 -17.36
CA PHE A 46 -9.25 15.17 -17.17
C PHE A 46 -8.80 14.27 -16.02
N ASN A 47 -7.51 13.96 -15.95
CA ASN A 47 -6.94 13.13 -14.88
C ASN A 47 -7.00 13.83 -13.52
N LEU A 48 -7.07 15.16 -13.52
CA LEU A 48 -7.07 16.00 -12.33
C LEU A 48 -8.47 16.43 -11.86
N TYR A 49 -9.52 15.95 -12.55
CA TYR A 49 -10.90 16.32 -12.23
C TYR A 49 -11.22 16.10 -10.75
N GLY A 50 -11.84 17.11 -10.12
CA GLY A 50 -12.22 17.09 -8.72
C GLY A 50 -11.11 17.47 -7.72
N LEU A 51 -9.81 17.29 -8.04
CA LEU A 51 -8.71 17.66 -7.15
C LEU A 51 -8.57 19.17 -6.92
N LYS A 52 -8.98 19.95 -7.93
CA LYS A 52 -8.93 21.41 -7.86
C LYS A 52 -9.81 22.00 -6.74
N SER A 53 -10.91 21.32 -6.40
CA SER A 53 -11.80 21.77 -5.31
C SER A 53 -11.31 21.36 -3.91
N GLU A 54 -10.42 20.38 -3.82
CA GLU A 54 -9.95 19.83 -2.57
C GLU A 54 -8.66 20.50 -2.06
N ILE A 55 -7.86 21.06 -2.99
CA ILE A 55 -6.53 21.57 -2.67
C ILE A 55 -6.40 23.05 -3.03
N PRO A 56 -6.04 23.91 -2.06
CA PRO A 56 -5.80 25.31 -2.33
C PRO A 56 -4.57 25.50 -3.23
N ASN A 57 -4.52 26.60 -3.99
CA ASN A 57 -3.39 26.93 -4.88
C ASN A 57 -3.07 25.87 -5.95
N PHE A 58 -4.06 25.06 -6.32
CA PHE A 58 -3.93 23.90 -7.22
C PHE A 58 -3.08 24.20 -8.48
N ASN A 59 -3.38 25.25 -9.24
CA ASN A 59 -2.67 25.54 -10.49
C ASN A 59 -1.16 25.83 -10.26
N HIS A 60 -0.84 26.51 -9.14
CA HIS A 60 0.55 26.78 -8.78
C HIS A 60 1.27 25.47 -8.35
N LEU A 61 0.59 24.62 -7.60
CA LEU A 61 1.16 23.32 -7.21
C LEU A 61 1.41 22.41 -8.41
N ILE A 62 0.50 22.39 -9.41
CA ILE A 62 0.72 21.66 -10.67
C ILE A 62 1.94 22.20 -11.42
N SER A 63 2.12 23.53 -11.50
CA SER A 63 3.30 24.09 -12.15
C SER A 63 4.62 23.72 -11.46
N ILE A 64 4.60 23.55 -10.12
CA ILE A 64 5.75 23.04 -9.37
C ILE A 64 6.00 21.57 -9.69
N ILE A 65 4.97 20.72 -9.64
CA ILE A 65 5.12 19.27 -9.86
C ILE A 65 5.53 18.95 -11.29
N ALA A 66 5.00 19.68 -12.28
CA ALA A 66 5.34 19.51 -13.69
C ALA A 66 6.66 20.16 -14.10
N GLY A 67 7.28 20.94 -13.20
CA GLY A 67 8.53 21.67 -13.42
C GLY A 67 9.77 20.86 -13.06
N ASP A 68 10.87 21.59 -12.97
CA ASP A 68 12.16 21.04 -12.59
C ASP A 68 12.31 20.94 -11.07
N ALA A 69 13.30 20.15 -10.63
CA ALA A 69 13.63 20.02 -9.22
C ALA A 69 14.01 21.38 -8.61
N PRO A 70 13.57 21.69 -7.39
CA PRO A 70 13.92 22.92 -6.73
C PRO A 70 15.42 22.97 -6.42
N ASP A 71 16.02 24.15 -6.56
CA ASP A 71 17.45 24.36 -6.36
C ASP A 71 17.89 24.22 -4.90
N ASP A 72 17.01 24.43 -3.91
CA ASP A 72 17.27 24.15 -2.49
C ASP A 72 16.00 24.18 -1.64
N ASP A 73 15.99 23.38 -0.57
CA ASP A 73 15.20 23.37 0.68
C ASP A 73 13.71 23.81 0.66
N ASP A 74 13.13 24.13 -0.49
CA ASP A 74 11.72 24.51 -0.67
C ASP A 74 10.73 23.43 -0.24
N THR A 75 11.19 22.18 -0.08
CA THR A 75 10.38 21.08 0.47
C THR A 75 10.05 21.26 1.95
N LYS A 76 10.76 22.13 2.66
CA LYS A 76 10.43 22.50 4.05
C LYS A 76 9.31 23.52 4.12
N ASN A 77 9.05 24.23 3.03
CA ASN A 77 8.00 25.22 2.95
C ASN A 77 6.61 24.55 2.89
N THR A 78 5.58 25.27 3.30
CA THR A 78 4.20 24.80 3.25
C THR A 78 3.79 24.38 1.84
N LEU A 79 4.20 25.15 0.82
CA LEU A 79 3.95 24.85 -0.60
C LEU A 79 4.57 23.53 -1.06
N GLY A 80 5.78 23.19 -0.61
CA GLY A 80 6.39 21.90 -0.89
C GLY A 80 5.60 20.73 -0.31
N LYS A 81 5.08 20.87 0.91
CA LYS A 81 4.23 19.84 1.55
C LYS A 81 2.91 19.67 0.83
N ASP A 82 2.32 20.77 0.38
CA ASP A 82 1.05 20.71 -0.36
C ASP A 82 1.24 20.13 -1.77
N ALA A 83 2.38 20.41 -2.43
CA ALA A 83 2.76 19.77 -3.69
C ALA A 83 2.90 18.24 -3.52
N VAL A 84 3.53 17.77 -2.45
CA VAL A 84 3.60 16.33 -2.11
C VAL A 84 2.21 15.74 -1.87
N CYS A 85 1.33 16.44 -1.17
CA CYS A 85 -0.05 15.98 -0.96
C CYS A 85 -0.83 15.88 -2.28
N LEU A 86 -0.71 16.88 -3.16
CA LEU A 86 -1.34 16.83 -4.48
C LEU A 86 -0.77 15.68 -5.33
N TYR A 87 0.56 15.55 -5.34
CA TYR A 87 1.23 14.48 -6.08
C TYR A 87 0.81 13.09 -5.56
N SER A 88 0.59 12.91 -4.26
CA SER A 88 0.11 11.63 -3.72
C SER A 88 -1.22 11.21 -4.32
N LEU A 89 -2.17 12.15 -4.44
CA LEU A 89 -3.48 11.88 -5.04
C LEU A 89 -3.40 11.61 -6.55
N ILE A 90 -2.51 12.32 -7.25
CA ILE A 90 -2.24 12.08 -8.68
C ILE A 90 -1.63 10.70 -8.88
N HIS A 91 -0.64 10.33 -8.06
CA HIS A 91 0.00 9.02 -8.10
C HIS A 91 -1.01 7.89 -7.86
N ALA A 92 -1.89 8.02 -6.85
CA ALA A 92 -2.92 7.04 -6.56
C ALA A 92 -3.86 6.79 -7.77
N ARG A 93 -4.20 7.85 -8.50
CA ARG A 93 -4.99 7.73 -9.75
C ARG A 93 -4.19 7.09 -10.87
N PHE A 94 -2.93 7.50 -11.04
CA PHE A 94 -2.06 6.98 -12.08
C PHE A 94 -1.83 5.48 -11.97
N ILE A 95 -1.56 4.96 -10.76
CA ILE A 95 -1.29 3.53 -10.56
C ILE A 95 -2.49 2.62 -10.82
N THR A 96 -3.69 3.18 -10.94
CA THR A 96 -4.90 2.44 -11.36
C THR A 96 -5.12 2.46 -12.86
N THR A 97 -4.34 3.22 -13.63
CA THR A 97 -4.36 3.19 -15.11
C THR A 97 -3.66 1.93 -15.64
N PRO A 98 -3.91 1.52 -16.90
CA PRO A 98 -3.24 0.36 -17.48
C PRO A 98 -1.70 0.46 -17.45
N LYS A 99 -1.14 1.65 -17.69
CA LYS A 99 0.29 1.92 -17.63
C LYS A 99 0.82 1.81 -16.21
N GLY A 100 0.18 2.48 -15.26
CA GLY A 100 0.56 2.44 -13.85
C GLY A 100 0.46 1.04 -13.26
N LEU A 101 -0.61 0.29 -13.57
CA LEU A 101 -0.78 -1.10 -13.16
C LEU A 101 0.35 -2.00 -13.69
N SER A 102 0.79 -1.80 -14.95
CA SER A 102 1.91 -2.57 -15.50
C SER A 102 3.21 -2.28 -14.75
N LEU A 103 3.52 -1.00 -14.48
CA LEU A 103 4.71 -0.61 -13.72
C LEU A 103 4.69 -1.16 -12.28
N MET A 104 3.56 -1.07 -11.61
CA MET A 104 3.38 -1.58 -10.25
C MET A 104 3.43 -3.12 -10.20
N LYS A 105 2.89 -3.80 -11.22
CA LYS A 105 3.01 -5.26 -11.36
C LYS A 105 4.47 -5.69 -11.46
N ASP A 106 5.28 -4.99 -12.26
CA ASP A 106 6.69 -5.32 -12.41
C ASP A 106 7.47 -5.15 -11.10
N LYS A 107 7.16 -4.12 -10.31
CA LYS A 107 7.68 -3.93 -8.95
C LYS A 107 7.22 -5.04 -7.99
N TYR A 108 5.96 -5.44 -8.07
CA TYR A 108 5.43 -6.55 -7.28
C TYR A 108 6.16 -7.86 -7.55
N ILE A 109 6.40 -8.18 -8.83
CA ILE A 109 7.14 -9.39 -9.23
C ILE A 109 8.57 -9.36 -8.70
N LYS A 110 9.25 -8.20 -8.76
CA LYS A 110 10.61 -8.01 -8.23
C LYS A 110 10.67 -8.10 -6.70
N GLY A 111 9.54 -7.93 -6.00
CA GLY A 111 9.50 -7.90 -4.55
C GLY A 111 9.90 -6.55 -3.94
N ASP A 112 9.83 -5.46 -4.71
CA ASP A 112 10.23 -4.11 -4.28
C ASP A 112 9.42 -3.60 -3.07
N PHE A 113 8.24 -4.17 -2.83
CA PHE A 113 7.37 -3.83 -1.71
C PHE A 113 7.60 -4.68 -0.44
N GLY A 114 8.56 -5.61 -0.51
CA GLY A 114 8.85 -6.54 0.57
C GLY A 114 7.96 -7.78 0.56
N CYS A 115 7.92 -8.47 1.69
CA CYS A 115 7.22 -9.75 1.83
C CYS A 115 6.29 -9.78 3.04
N CYS A 116 5.36 -10.73 3.03
CA CYS A 116 4.40 -10.92 4.10
C CYS A 116 5.12 -11.31 5.42
N PRO A 117 4.84 -10.62 6.54
CA PRO A 117 5.45 -10.94 7.83
C PRO A 117 4.90 -12.24 8.44
N ARG A 118 3.83 -12.80 7.88
CA ARG A 118 3.22 -14.02 8.38
C ARG A 118 4.06 -15.23 8.02
N VAL A 119 4.53 -15.98 9.01
CA VAL A 119 5.38 -17.17 8.83
C VAL A 119 4.79 -18.18 7.84
N SER A 120 3.47 -18.44 7.92
CA SER A 120 2.80 -19.40 7.05
C SER A 120 2.57 -18.93 5.61
N CYS A 121 2.93 -17.68 5.28
CA CYS A 121 2.89 -17.15 3.92
C CYS A 121 4.19 -17.36 3.14
N SER A 122 5.22 -17.96 3.76
CA SER A 122 6.51 -18.27 3.10
C SER A 122 7.09 -17.08 2.34
N GLN A 123 7.11 -15.91 2.97
CA GLN A 123 7.64 -14.65 2.39
C GLN A 123 6.98 -14.26 1.05
N HIS A 124 5.66 -14.47 0.95
CA HIS A 124 4.93 -14.06 -0.25
C HIS A 124 5.01 -12.55 -0.47
N ASN A 125 5.23 -12.12 -1.73
CA ASN A 125 5.29 -10.70 -2.09
C ASN A 125 4.00 -9.98 -1.73
N VAL A 126 4.12 -8.72 -1.33
CA VAL A 126 2.99 -7.89 -0.89
C VAL A 126 2.78 -6.69 -1.79
N LEU A 127 1.63 -6.06 -1.67
CA LEU A 127 1.26 -4.84 -2.40
C LEU A 127 1.08 -3.68 -1.41
N PRO A 128 1.47 -2.46 -1.76
CA PRO A 128 1.19 -1.29 -0.93
C PRO A 128 -0.30 -0.94 -0.96
N ILE A 129 -0.83 -0.51 0.17
CA ILE A 129 -2.23 -0.10 0.33
C ILE A 129 -2.35 1.09 1.27
N GLY A 130 -3.25 2.02 0.96
CA GLY A 130 -3.73 3.04 1.89
C GLY A 130 -4.92 2.53 2.69
N LEU A 131 -5.01 2.87 3.96
CA LEU A 131 -6.22 2.63 4.75
C LEU A 131 -7.31 3.66 4.47
N PHE A 132 -6.91 4.82 3.99
CA PHE A 132 -7.78 5.95 3.63
C PHE A 132 -7.28 6.58 2.33
N ASP A 133 -8.20 7.13 1.55
CA ASP A 133 -7.85 7.85 0.31
C ASP A 133 -7.48 9.32 0.59
N GLN A 134 -7.75 9.80 1.81
CA GLN A 134 -7.43 11.15 2.25
C GLN A 134 -5.98 11.25 2.71
N VAL A 135 -5.35 12.38 2.41
CA VAL A 135 -3.97 12.68 2.80
C VAL A 135 -3.81 12.91 4.31
N LYS A 136 -2.65 12.60 4.85
CA LYS A 136 -2.24 12.86 6.26
C LYS A 136 -3.05 12.13 7.33
N ILE A 137 -3.80 11.08 6.98
CA ILE A 137 -4.55 10.28 7.95
C ILE A 137 -3.79 9.05 8.41
N ALA A 138 -3.23 8.28 7.49
CA ALA A 138 -2.50 7.07 7.81
C ALA A 138 -1.31 6.84 6.89
N LYS A 139 -0.25 6.28 7.45
CA LYS A 139 0.91 5.81 6.66
C LYS A 139 0.50 4.65 5.76
N VAL A 140 1.29 4.40 4.73
CA VAL A 140 1.14 3.24 3.85
C VAL A 140 1.24 1.94 4.65
N HIS A 141 0.44 0.96 4.25
CA HIS A 141 0.43 -0.42 4.75
C HIS A 141 0.74 -1.38 3.61
N ILE A 142 0.93 -2.63 3.94
CA ILE A 142 1.14 -3.71 2.96
C ILE A 142 -0.02 -4.70 3.02
N TYR A 143 -0.50 -5.09 1.85
CA TYR A 143 -1.54 -6.10 1.67
C TYR A 143 -0.91 -7.38 1.12
N CYS A 144 -1.17 -8.51 1.74
CA CYS A 144 -0.71 -9.81 1.26
C CYS A 144 -1.83 -10.52 0.48
N PRO A 145 -1.65 -10.79 -0.84
CA PRO A 145 -2.65 -11.49 -1.63
C PRO A 145 -2.93 -12.93 -1.17
N LEU A 146 -1.95 -13.57 -0.52
CA LEU A 146 -2.07 -14.96 -0.06
C LEU A 146 -2.94 -15.11 1.19
N CYS A 147 -2.67 -14.33 2.25
CA CYS A 147 -3.47 -14.38 3.47
C CYS A 147 -4.61 -13.36 3.51
N GLN A 148 -4.66 -12.45 2.54
CA GLN A 148 -5.70 -11.41 2.39
C GLN A 148 -5.79 -10.48 3.60
N GLU A 149 -4.66 -10.26 4.27
CA GLU A 149 -4.54 -9.43 5.46
C GLU A 149 -3.67 -8.21 5.20
N ILE A 150 -3.92 -7.15 5.97
CA ILE A 150 -3.16 -5.89 5.91
C ILE A 150 -2.21 -5.83 7.11
N TYR A 151 -0.96 -5.45 6.85
CA TYR A 151 0.07 -5.32 7.86
C TYR A 151 0.69 -3.93 7.84
N LYS A 152 1.17 -3.48 8.98
CA LYS A 152 2.04 -2.31 9.06
C LYS A 152 3.40 -2.66 8.48
N ILE A 153 4.00 -1.69 7.80
CA ILE A 153 5.39 -1.79 7.37
C ILE A 153 6.29 -1.71 8.60
N HIS A 154 7.35 -2.51 8.63
CA HIS A 154 8.30 -2.50 9.74
C HIS A 154 8.99 -1.13 9.83
N GLU A 155 9.19 -0.62 11.04
CA GLU A 155 9.83 0.71 11.23
C GLU A 155 11.26 0.76 10.70
N GLU A 156 11.95 -0.39 10.68
CA GLU A 156 13.30 -0.55 10.13
C GLU A 156 13.37 -0.28 8.63
N ASP A 157 12.28 -0.52 7.89
CA ASP A 157 12.23 -0.31 6.43
C ASP A 157 12.20 1.18 6.04
N LYS A 158 12.08 2.09 7.03
CA LYS A 158 12.11 3.56 6.86
C LYS A 158 11.18 4.11 5.78
N VAL A 159 10.07 3.43 5.51
CA VAL A 159 9.08 3.88 4.55
C VAL A 159 8.13 4.88 5.24
N TYR A 160 8.29 6.16 4.94
CA TYR A 160 7.52 7.26 5.54
C TYR A 160 6.45 7.83 4.59
N LEU A 161 5.97 7.04 3.67
CA LEU A 161 4.95 7.47 2.72
C LEU A 161 3.55 7.49 3.35
N ASP A 162 2.75 8.45 2.92
CA ASP A 162 1.32 8.48 3.23
C ASP A 162 0.57 7.39 2.47
N GLY A 163 -0.45 6.82 3.07
CA GLY A 163 -1.29 5.81 2.44
C GLY A 163 -2.03 6.31 1.20
N SER A 164 -2.33 7.62 1.15
CA SER A 164 -3.00 8.25 0.02
C SER A 164 -2.25 8.15 -1.32
N PHE A 165 -0.92 7.85 -1.31
CA PHE A 165 -0.18 7.56 -2.55
C PHE A 165 -0.68 6.32 -3.28
N PHE A 166 -1.35 5.40 -2.59
CA PHE A 166 -1.81 4.13 -3.16
C PHE A 166 -3.33 4.01 -3.15
N GLY A 167 -3.99 4.68 -2.21
CA GLY A 167 -5.42 4.55 -2.01
C GLY A 167 -5.84 3.19 -1.47
N THR A 168 -7.13 3.04 -1.23
CA THR A 168 -7.71 1.84 -0.59
C THR A 168 -7.94 0.69 -1.58
N SER A 169 -8.09 0.98 -2.87
CA SER A 169 -8.56 0.03 -3.90
C SER A 169 -7.45 -0.55 -4.79
N PHE A 170 -6.27 0.06 -4.82
CA PHE A 170 -5.19 -0.31 -5.74
C PHE A 170 -4.84 -1.81 -5.74
N PRO A 171 -4.60 -2.50 -4.61
CA PRO A 171 -4.24 -3.92 -4.63
C PRO A 171 -5.33 -4.79 -5.27
N HIS A 172 -6.58 -4.46 -5.01
CA HIS A 172 -7.71 -5.21 -5.55
C HIS A 172 -7.88 -5.02 -7.05
N ILE A 173 -7.68 -3.79 -7.55
CA ILE A 173 -7.70 -3.47 -8.98
C ILE A 173 -6.56 -4.21 -9.70
N LEU A 174 -5.36 -4.22 -9.12
CA LEU A 174 -4.21 -4.93 -9.70
C LEU A 174 -4.48 -6.44 -9.79
N LEU A 175 -5.00 -7.05 -8.73
CA LEU A 175 -5.30 -8.49 -8.70
C LEU A 175 -6.48 -8.87 -9.61
N GLN A 176 -7.45 -7.97 -9.82
CA GLN A 176 -8.51 -8.17 -10.80
C GLN A 176 -7.99 -8.07 -12.24
N THR A 177 -7.09 -7.14 -12.50
CA THR A 177 -6.47 -6.96 -13.83
C THR A 177 -5.53 -8.09 -14.18
N TYR A 178 -4.81 -8.62 -13.18
CA TYR A 178 -3.87 -9.71 -13.33
C TYR A 178 -4.22 -10.91 -12.43
N PRO A 179 -5.28 -11.69 -12.76
CA PRO A 179 -5.78 -12.78 -11.90
C PRO A 179 -4.75 -13.88 -11.58
N TYR A 180 -3.71 -14.00 -12.40
CA TYR A 180 -2.62 -14.94 -12.17
C TYR A 180 -1.93 -14.73 -10.81
N TYR A 181 -1.87 -13.49 -10.32
CA TYR A 181 -1.27 -13.15 -9.02
C TYR A 181 -2.26 -13.22 -7.86
N ALA A 182 -3.55 -13.36 -8.14
CA ALA A 182 -4.56 -13.61 -7.12
C ALA A 182 -4.47 -15.07 -6.69
N THR A 183 -3.92 -15.33 -5.49
CA THR A 183 -3.81 -16.69 -4.97
C THR A 183 -5.15 -17.16 -4.44
N LEU A 184 -5.63 -18.27 -5.00
CA LEU A 184 -6.85 -18.96 -4.52
C LEU A 184 -6.56 -19.92 -3.34
N LYS A 185 -5.31 -20.01 -2.90
CA LYS A 185 -4.94 -20.90 -1.78
C LYS A 185 -5.37 -20.28 -0.47
N THR A 186 -6.13 -21.05 0.32
CA THR A 186 -6.40 -20.68 1.70
C THR A 186 -5.08 -20.65 2.49
N PRO A 187 -4.85 -19.60 3.27
CA PRO A 187 -3.62 -19.50 4.08
C PRO A 187 -3.56 -20.65 5.09
N SER A 188 -2.40 -21.24 5.26
CA SER A 188 -2.19 -22.23 6.32
C SER A 188 -2.23 -21.56 7.68
N TYR A 189 -2.91 -22.18 8.64
CA TYR A 189 -2.95 -21.69 10.02
C TYR A 189 -1.91 -22.43 10.84
N CYS A 190 -1.19 -21.68 11.67
CA CYS A 190 -0.25 -22.25 12.63
C CYS A 190 -1.03 -22.99 13.73
N THR A 191 -0.77 -24.28 13.89
CA THR A 191 -1.26 -25.04 15.07
C THR A 191 -0.28 -24.83 16.22
N SER A 192 -0.71 -24.10 17.25
CA SER A 192 0.09 -23.91 18.45
C SER A 192 0.34 -25.28 19.13
N LYS A 193 1.61 -25.55 19.48
CA LYS A 193 2.00 -26.77 20.20
C LYS A 193 2.70 -26.38 21.50
N ILE A 194 2.36 -27.07 22.61
CA ILE A 194 3.04 -26.96 23.88
C ILE A 194 3.60 -28.35 24.19
N PHE A 195 4.90 -28.45 24.41
CA PHE A 195 5.61 -29.73 24.62
C PHE A 195 5.30 -30.82 23.57
N GLY A 196 5.11 -30.41 22.29
CA GLY A 196 4.75 -31.32 21.18
C GLY A 196 3.26 -31.66 21.06
N PHE A 197 2.44 -31.32 22.03
CA PHE A 197 0.99 -31.48 21.98
C PHE A 197 0.34 -30.29 21.32
N SER A 198 -0.53 -30.54 20.34
CA SER A 198 -1.30 -29.49 19.68
C SER A 198 -2.27 -28.85 20.68
N VAL A 199 -2.12 -27.54 20.89
CA VAL A 199 -3.09 -26.75 21.64
C VAL A 199 -4.28 -26.56 20.73
N TYR A 200 -5.33 -27.30 21.00
CA TYR A 200 -6.54 -27.24 20.21
C TYR A 200 -7.39 -26.04 20.64
N HIS A 201 -7.33 -24.98 19.85
CA HIS A 201 -8.26 -23.87 19.99
C HIS A 201 -9.53 -24.22 19.24
N ASN A 202 -10.49 -24.81 19.94
CA ASN A 202 -11.81 -25.06 19.35
C ASN A 202 -12.54 -23.78 19.00
N PHE A 203 -12.12 -22.66 19.61
CA PHE A 203 -12.72 -21.34 19.43
C PHE A 203 -11.67 -20.23 19.51
N THR A 204 -11.84 -19.20 18.72
CA THR A 204 -11.26 -17.89 19.04
C THR A 204 -11.90 -17.39 20.35
N ARG A 205 -11.24 -16.44 21.03
CA ARG A 205 -11.81 -15.80 22.22
C ARG A 205 -13.20 -15.21 21.95
N THR A 206 -13.40 -14.67 20.77
CA THR A 206 -14.68 -14.10 20.34
C THR A 206 -15.75 -15.18 20.13
N GLU A 207 -15.43 -16.28 19.45
CA GLU A 207 -16.33 -17.41 19.25
C GLU A 207 -16.73 -18.07 20.56
N TYR A 208 -15.78 -18.20 21.50
CA TYR A 208 -16.08 -18.70 22.85
C TYR A 208 -17.07 -17.80 23.60
N LYS A 209 -16.91 -16.49 23.51
CA LYS A 209 -17.84 -15.52 24.11
C LYS A 209 -19.22 -15.57 23.43
N ILE A 210 -19.28 -15.72 22.10
CA ILE A 210 -20.54 -15.92 21.37
C ILE A 210 -21.22 -17.22 21.81
N ALA A 211 -20.46 -18.30 21.91
CA ALA A 211 -20.99 -19.60 22.35
C ALA A 211 -21.52 -19.57 23.78
N LYS A 212 -20.92 -18.78 24.66
CA LYS A 212 -21.42 -18.52 26.04
C LYS A 212 -22.61 -17.56 26.11
N GLY A 213 -22.94 -16.90 25.01
CA GLY A 213 -24.09 -15.97 24.95
C GLY A 213 -23.79 -14.55 25.40
N GLU A 214 -22.50 -14.17 25.60
CA GLU A 214 -22.07 -12.82 25.99
C GLU A 214 -22.50 -11.76 24.95
N PHE A 215 -22.74 -12.13 23.69
CA PHE A 215 -23.22 -11.28 22.61
C PHE A 215 -24.72 -11.46 22.28
N GLY A 216 -25.47 -12.04 23.19
CA GLY A 216 -26.91 -12.22 23.09
C GLY A 216 -27.36 -13.58 22.50
N LYS A 217 -28.61 -13.95 22.79
CA LYS A 217 -29.19 -15.27 22.42
C LYS A 217 -29.18 -15.53 20.90
N LEU A 218 -29.52 -14.54 20.09
CA LEU A 218 -29.60 -14.70 18.63
C LEU A 218 -28.23 -15.00 18.00
N SER A 219 -27.17 -14.34 18.47
CA SER A 219 -25.80 -14.62 18.05
C SER A 219 -25.35 -16.04 18.43
N ARG A 220 -25.69 -16.48 19.66
CA ARG A 220 -25.41 -17.82 20.13
C ARG A 220 -26.13 -18.88 19.29
N GLU A 221 -27.41 -18.72 19.04
CA GLU A 221 -28.20 -19.67 18.24
C GLU A 221 -27.70 -19.79 16.80
N ASN A 222 -27.39 -18.68 16.16
CA ASN A 222 -26.85 -18.66 14.80
C ASN A 222 -25.46 -19.32 14.72
N PHE A 223 -24.61 -19.08 15.72
CA PHE A 223 -23.30 -19.71 15.81
C PHE A 223 -23.39 -21.22 16.00
N LEU A 224 -24.25 -21.69 16.92
CA LEU A 224 -24.45 -23.11 17.20
C LEU A 224 -25.08 -23.85 16.02
N LYS A 225 -26.00 -23.22 15.27
CA LYS A 225 -26.55 -23.77 14.03
C LYS A 225 -25.46 -23.98 12.96
N LYS A 226 -24.54 -23.06 12.83
CA LYS A 226 -23.43 -23.18 11.87
C LYS A 226 -22.35 -24.17 12.31
N ASN A 227 -22.26 -24.47 13.60
CA ASN A 227 -21.20 -25.29 14.18
C ASN A 227 -21.73 -26.43 15.06
N PRO A 228 -22.40 -27.44 14.51
CA PRO A 228 -23.10 -28.47 15.28
C PRO A 228 -22.17 -29.33 16.18
N LYS A 229 -20.87 -29.43 15.82
CA LYS A 229 -19.88 -30.13 16.64
C LYS A 229 -19.70 -29.50 18.02
N TYR A 230 -19.82 -28.17 18.09
CA TYR A 230 -19.68 -27.41 19.33
C TYR A 230 -20.93 -27.53 20.22
N PHE A 231 -22.09 -27.66 19.64
CA PHE A 231 -23.34 -27.86 20.37
C PHE A 231 -23.28 -29.14 21.24
N LYS A 232 -22.72 -30.22 20.70
CA LYS A 232 -22.58 -31.50 21.42
C LYS A 232 -21.60 -31.39 22.60
N LYS A 233 -20.54 -30.58 22.48
CA LYS A 233 -19.53 -30.39 23.50
C LYS A 233 -20.02 -29.51 24.65
N LEU A 234 -20.63 -28.37 24.34
CA LEU A 234 -21.22 -27.48 25.34
C LEU A 234 -22.32 -28.19 26.17
N LYS A 235 -23.14 -29.02 25.51
CA LYS A 235 -24.13 -29.81 26.21
C LYS A 235 -23.54 -30.84 27.19
N LYS A 236 -22.36 -31.39 26.88
CA LYS A 236 -21.63 -32.28 27.80
C LYS A 236 -21.07 -31.53 28.98
N GLU A 237 -20.49 -30.34 28.77
CA GLU A 237 -19.93 -29.49 29.83
C GLU A 237 -21.02 -28.95 30.74
N GLU A 238 -22.17 -28.54 30.19
CA GLU A 238 -23.34 -28.08 30.97
C GLU A 238 -23.99 -29.20 31.82
N LEU A 239 -23.90 -30.45 31.38
CA LEU A 239 -24.38 -31.62 32.13
C LEU A 239 -23.42 -31.99 33.29
N GLN A 240 -22.10 -31.90 33.06
CA GLN A 240 -21.10 -32.19 34.09
C GLN A 240 -21.09 -31.16 35.26
N ILE A 241 -21.52 -29.91 35.00
CA ILE A 241 -21.59 -28.87 36.03
C ILE A 241 -22.88 -29.02 36.90
N LYS A 242 -23.90 -29.77 36.41
CA LYS A 242 -25.12 -30.02 37.19
C LYS A 242 -25.04 -31.19 38.10
N ASP A 243 -24.03 -32.05 37.93
CA ASP A 243 -23.81 -33.26 38.76
C ASP A 243 -22.73 -33.05 39.82
N THR A 244 -22.25 -31.81 39.99
CA THR A 244 -21.35 -31.33 41.06
C THR A 244 -22.05 -30.26 41.88
#